data_dc668aaa7b52998da1daccd83da1080e
#
_entry.id   dc668aaa7b52998da1daccd83da1080e
#
_cell.length_a   1.000
_cell.length_b   1.000
_cell.length_c   1.000
_cell.angle_alpha   90.00
_cell.angle_beta   90.00
_cell.angle_gamma   90.00
#
_symmetry.space_group_name_H-M   'P 1'
#
loop_
_entity.id
_entity.type
_entity.pdbx_description
1 polymer ?
#
loop_
_entity_poly.entity_id
_entity_poly.type
_entity_poly.pdbx_seq_one_letter_code
_entity_poly.pdbx_strand_id
1 'polypeptide(L)'
;MRKLLLTFVLALTLCVPSLAAETWNVGTWKTAQTIQPFLYEPFANGATVKVHPFTNPGDQKAALLAGSLDMTGTTLALAIQAASRGEPIVLVASLGNKCSALVVKKGGVKSVGDLEGKKIGYVPGTMHEILLRETLTRAGLNPDKDAKLVRIDFFDMGTAL
;
A
#
# COMPACT_ATOMS: atom_id res chain seq x y z
N MET A 1 -57.38 -22.38 -18.86
CA MET A 1 -55.98 -22.74 -19.13
C MET A 1 -55.19 -21.65 -19.88
N ARG A 2 -55.73 -21.00 -20.91
CA ARG A 2 -55.04 -19.96 -21.71
C ARG A 2 -54.67 -18.67 -20.92
N LYS A 3 -55.51 -18.28 -19.93
CA LYS A 3 -55.25 -17.11 -19.03
C LYS A 3 -54.14 -17.37 -17.99
N LEU A 4 -53.99 -18.61 -17.51
CA LEU A 4 -52.93 -19.01 -16.58
C LEU A 4 -51.54 -19.03 -17.26
N LEU A 5 -51.49 -19.43 -18.54
CA LEU A 5 -50.23 -19.41 -19.32
C LEU A 5 -49.72 -17.98 -19.56
N LEU A 6 -50.64 -17.03 -19.82
CA LEU A 6 -50.25 -15.62 -20.04
C LEU A 6 -49.69 -14.97 -18.76
N THR A 7 -50.21 -15.30 -17.58
CA THR A 7 -49.74 -14.78 -16.30
C THR A 7 -48.38 -15.35 -15.94
N PHE A 8 -48.07 -16.59 -16.31
CA PHE A 8 -46.78 -17.21 -16.06
C PHE A 8 -45.66 -16.66 -16.95
N VAL A 9 -45.98 -16.34 -18.22
CA VAL A 9 -45.00 -15.73 -19.14
C VAL A 9 -44.70 -14.28 -18.76
N LEU A 10 -45.68 -13.54 -18.22
CA LEU A 10 -45.47 -12.16 -17.78
C LEU A 10 -44.64 -12.09 -16.49
N ALA A 11 -44.70 -13.09 -15.60
CA ALA A 11 -43.88 -13.17 -14.39
C ALA A 11 -42.41 -13.52 -14.66
N LEU A 12 -42.11 -14.22 -15.76
CA LEU A 12 -40.74 -14.57 -16.13
C LEU A 12 -39.94 -13.39 -16.74
N THR A 13 -40.64 -12.39 -17.29
CA THR A 13 -39.97 -11.24 -17.93
C THR A 13 -39.54 -10.14 -16.96
N LEU A 14 -39.91 -10.23 -15.67
CA LEU A 14 -39.57 -9.23 -14.65
C LEU A 14 -38.30 -9.56 -13.83
N CYS A 15 -37.70 -10.73 -14.03
CA CYS A 15 -36.40 -11.05 -13.45
C CYS A 15 -35.26 -10.60 -14.38
N VAL A 16 -35.16 -9.31 -14.67
CA VAL A 16 -33.92 -8.72 -15.18
C VAL A 16 -32.97 -8.69 -13.98
N PRO A 17 -31.83 -9.43 -13.97
CA PRO A 17 -30.87 -9.25 -12.93
C PRO A 17 -30.43 -7.79 -13.00
N SER A 18 -30.71 -7.04 -11.95
CA SER A 18 -30.07 -5.73 -11.74
C SER A 18 -28.57 -6.01 -11.71
N LEU A 19 -27.88 -5.70 -12.78
CA LEU A 19 -26.42 -5.62 -12.80
C LEU A 19 -26.09 -4.44 -11.88
N ALA A 20 -26.05 -4.71 -10.56
CA ALA A 20 -25.48 -3.77 -9.62
C ALA A 20 -24.07 -3.47 -10.13
N ALA A 21 -23.80 -2.20 -10.39
CA ALA A 21 -22.46 -1.79 -10.83
C ALA A 21 -21.44 -2.32 -9.80
N GLU A 22 -20.45 -3.06 -10.27
CA GLU A 22 -19.39 -3.59 -9.44
C GLU A 22 -18.71 -2.45 -8.71
N THR A 23 -18.37 -2.63 -7.44
CA THR A 23 -17.62 -1.63 -6.66
C THR A 23 -16.27 -2.21 -6.27
N TRP A 24 -15.20 -1.52 -6.65
CA TRP A 24 -13.83 -1.88 -6.26
C TRP A 24 -13.38 -1.01 -5.10
N ASN A 25 -13.04 -1.64 -3.99
CA ASN A 25 -12.47 -1.00 -2.81
C ASN A 25 -10.95 -1.02 -2.92
N VAL A 26 -10.33 0.13 -3.16
CA VAL A 26 -8.90 0.24 -3.47
C VAL A 26 -8.17 0.96 -2.34
N GLY A 27 -7.22 0.27 -1.71
CA GLY A 27 -6.36 0.84 -0.69
C GLY A 27 -5.20 1.62 -1.31
N THR A 28 -4.88 2.77 -0.75
CA THR A 28 -3.73 3.58 -1.17
C THR A 28 -3.09 4.28 0.03
N TRP A 29 -1.90 4.82 -0.14
CA TRP A 29 -1.28 5.70 0.84
C TRP A 29 -1.59 7.17 0.52
N LYS A 30 -1.50 8.03 1.53
CA LYS A 30 -1.67 9.48 1.35
C LYS A 30 -0.39 10.12 0.80
N THR A 31 0.15 9.60 -0.29
CA THR A 31 1.39 10.07 -0.91
C THR A 31 1.21 10.30 -2.42
N ALA A 32 2.02 11.19 -2.98
CA ALA A 32 1.98 11.47 -4.42
C ALA A 32 2.31 10.24 -5.28
N GLN A 33 3.15 9.32 -4.78
CA GLN A 33 3.53 8.09 -5.49
C GLN A 33 2.39 7.09 -5.63
N THR A 34 1.34 7.22 -4.83
CA THR A 34 0.21 6.29 -4.80
C THR A 34 -1.13 6.96 -5.11
N ILE A 35 -1.11 8.03 -5.92
CA ILE A 35 -2.30 8.77 -6.34
C ILE A 35 -3.13 8.02 -7.41
N GLN A 36 -2.54 7.05 -8.09
CA GLN A 36 -3.15 6.36 -9.23
C GLN A 36 -4.56 5.82 -8.97
N PRO A 37 -4.92 5.24 -7.80
CA PRO A 37 -6.26 4.73 -7.55
C PRO A 37 -7.38 5.77 -7.74
N PHE A 38 -7.10 7.05 -7.51
CA PHE A 38 -8.06 8.15 -7.74
C PHE A 38 -8.35 8.40 -9.23
N LEU A 39 -7.58 7.76 -10.11
CA LEU A 39 -7.70 7.88 -11.57
C LEU A 39 -8.18 6.58 -12.23
N TYR A 40 -8.56 5.56 -11.47
CA TYR A 40 -8.93 4.24 -12.02
C TYR A 40 -10.35 4.20 -12.60
N GLU A 41 -11.27 5.03 -12.11
CA GLU A 41 -12.69 4.98 -12.48
C GLU A 41 -12.96 5.03 -14.00
N PRO A 42 -12.28 5.91 -14.80
CA PRO A 42 -12.47 5.92 -16.25
C PRO A 42 -12.02 4.62 -16.95
N PHE A 43 -11.24 3.77 -16.30
CA PHE A 43 -10.70 2.52 -16.83
C PHE A 43 -11.36 1.28 -16.21
N ALA A 44 -12.32 1.48 -15.32
CA ALA A 44 -12.94 0.40 -14.53
C ALA A 44 -14.13 -0.29 -15.25
N ASN A 45 -14.30 -0.07 -16.55
CA ASN A 45 -15.35 -0.69 -17.37
C ASN A 45 -16.77 -0.56 -16.77
N GLY A 46 -17.07 0.58 -16.15
CA GLY A 46 -18.36 0.86 -15.52
C GLY A 46 -18.46 0.46 -14.05
N ALA A 47 -17.40 -0.11 -13.46
CA ALA A 47 -17.34 -0.30 -12.02
C ALA A 47 -17.09 1.03 -11.29
N THR A 48 -17.64 1.16 -10.08
CA THR A 48 -17.35 2.29 -9.19
C THR A 48 -16.06 2.02 -8.41
N VAL A 49 -15.13 2.99 -8.37
CA VAL A 49 -13.88 2.87 -7.61
C VAL A 49 -13.97 3.67 -6.31
N LYS A 50 -13.95 2.97 -5.18
CA LYS A 50 -13.87 3.58 -3.84
C LYS A 50 -12.45 3.52 -3.32
N VAL A 51 -11.82 4.68 -3.14
CA VAL A 51 -10.43 4.79 -2.68
C VAL A 51 -10.39 4.98 -1.16
N HIS A 52 -9.65 4.10 -0.49
CA HIS A 52 -9.47 4.10 0.96
C HIS A 52 -8.01 4.48 1.30
N PRO A 53 -7.76 5.70 1.82
CA PRO A 53 -6.41 6.13 2.14
C PRO A 53 -5.95 5.60 3.50
N PHE A 54 -4.74 5.04 3.54
CA PHE A 54 -4.07 4.53 4.72
C PHE A 54 -2.82 5.34 5.05
N THR A 55 -2.43 5.30 6.32
CA THR A 55 -1.16 5.86 6.81
C THR A 55 -0.18 4.78 7.25
N ASN A 56 -0.67 3.57 7.51
CA ASN A 56 0.12 2.43 7.96
C ASN A 56 0.02 1.27 6.97
N PRO A 57 1.16 0.74 6.47
CA PRO A 57 1.17 -0.40 5.54
C PRO A 57 0.63 -1.70 6.14
N GLY A 58 0.77 -1.90 7.45
CA GLY A 58 0.27 -3.08 8.14
C GLY A 58 -1.26 -3.11 8.17
N ASP A 59 -1.89 -1.98 8.48
CA ASP A 59 -3.35 -1.86 8.51
C ASP A 59 -3.94 -2.04 7.11
N GLN A 60 -3.28 -1.49 6.10
CA GLN A 60 -3.66 -1.66 4.70
C GLN A 60 -3.60 -3.12 4.26
N LYS A 61 -2.53 -3.85 4.62
CA LYS A 61 -2.42 -5.28 4.36
C LYS A 61 -3.50 -6.06 5.10
N ALA A 62 -3.76 -5.75 6.37
CA ALA A 62 -4.80 -6.39 7.16
C ALA A 62 -6.19 -6.20 6.53
N ALA A 63 -6.50 -5.01 6.03
CA ALA A 63 -7.76 -4.73 5.33
C ALA A 63 -7.90 -5.53 4.02
N LEU A 64 -6.82 -5.72 3.26
CA LEU A 64 -6.82 -6.58 2.07
C LEU A 64 -7.08 -8.04 2.43
N LEU A 65 -6.36 -8.58 3.41
CA LEU A 65 -6.52 -9.97 3.85
C LEU A 65 -7.89 -10.25 4.48
N ALA A 66 -8.49 -9.25 5.11
CA ALA A 66 -9.85 -9.33 5.65
C ALA A 66 -10.95 -9.20 4.58
N GLY A 67 -10.62 -8.97 3.31
CA GLY A 67 -11.58 -8.78 2.24
C GLY A 67 -12.31 -7.43 2.26
N SER A 68 -11.82 -6.46 3.06
CA SER A 68 -12.34 -5.08 3.06
C SER A 68 -11.81 -4.25 1.88
N LEU A 69 -10.76 -4.72 1.24
CA LEU A 69 -10.18 -4.16 0.01
C LEU A 69 -10.10 -5.26 -1.04
N ASP A 70 -10.37 -4.91 -2.29
CA ASP A 70 -10.20 -5.77 -3.45
C ASP A 70 -8.77 -5.71 -4.01
N MET A 71 -8.15 -4.54 -3.91
CA MET A 71 -6.75 -4.32 -4.30
C MET A 71 -6.10 -3.21 -3.45
N THR A 72 -4.77 -3.20 -3.42
CA THR A 72 -4.02 -2.16 -2.72
C THR A 72 -2.63 -1.97 -3.29
N GLY A 73 -2.10 -0.74 -3.20
CA GLY A 73 -0.70 -0.45 -3.45
C GLY A 73 0.15 -0.74 -2.20
N THR A 74 1.25 -1.47 -2.35
CA THR A 74 2.17 -1.76 -1.25
C THR A 74 3.63 -1.81 -1.73
N THR A 75 4.57 -1.99 -0.82
CA THR A 75 5.97 -2.20 -1.21
C THR A 75 6.22 -3.63 -1.62
N LEU A 76 7.15 -3.84 -2.56
CA LEU A 76 7.56 -5.19 -2.97
C LEU A 76 8.02 -6.05 -1.78
N ALA A 77 8.72 -5.47 -0.80
CA ALA A 77 9.16 -6.19 0.39
C ALA A 77 8.00 -6.75 1.20
N LEU A 78 6.93 -5.98 1.40
CA LEU A 78 5.73 -6.46 2.09
C LEU A 78 4.98 -7.53 1.29
N ALA A 79 4.93 -7.40 -0.04
CA ALA A 79 4.34 -8.41 -0.90
C ALA A 79 5.12 -9.74 -0.84
N ILE A 80 6.46 -9.69 -0.91
CA ILE A 80 7.31 -10.88 -0.76
C ILE A 80 7.14 -11.52 0.63
N GLN A 81 7.13 -10.69 1.69
CA GLN A 81 6.92 -11.18 3.05
C GLN A 81 5.56 -11.88 3.22
N ALA A 82 4.50 -11.31 2.65
CA ALA A 82 3.18 -11.90 2.66
C ALA A 82 3.17 -13.25 1.91
N ALA A 83 3.74 -13.28 0.70
CA ALA A 83 3.85 -14.50 -0.10
C ALA A 83 4.67 -15.60 0.62
N SER A 84 5.77 -15.25 1.30
CA SER A 84 6.59 -16.19 2.07
C SER A 84 5.86 -16.81 3.27
N ARG A 85 4.80 -16.17 3.75
CA ARG A 85 3.91 -16.66 4.81
C ARG A 85 2.71 -17.43 4.28
N GLY A 86 2.59 -17.60 2.95
CA GLY A 86 1.44 -18.25 2.32
C GLY A 86 0.17 -17.40 2.35
N GLU A 87 0.26 -16.08 2.58
CA GLU A 87 -0.88 -15.18 2.53
C GLU A 87 -1.44 -15.13 1.09
N PRO A 88 -2.77 -15.19 0.89
CA PRO A 88 -3.38 -15.32 -0.44
C PRO A 88 -3.42 -13.98 -1.18
N ILE A 89 -2.26 -13.50 -1.61
CA ILE A 89 -2.11 -12.26 -2.37
C ILE A 89 -1.42 -12.51 -3.71
N VAL A 90 -1.72 -11.68 -4.71
CA VAL A 90 -1.10 -11.71 -6.03
C VAL A 90 -0.61 -10.30 -6.38
N LEU A 91 0.63 -10.19 -6.86
CA LEU A 91 1.17 -8.94 -7.38
C LEU A 91 0.79 -8.81 -8.86
N VAL A 92 -0.05 -7.84 -9.20
CA VAL A 92 -0.60 -7.67 -10.56
C VAL A 92 0.13 -6.59 -11.37
N ALA A 93 0.72 -5.58 -10.72
CA ALA A 93 1.41 -4.49 -11.41
C ALA A 93 2.45 -3.80 -10.53
N SER A 94 3.44 -3.16 -11.16
CA SER A 94 4.35 -2.21 -10.51
C SER A 94 3.89 -0.78 -10.77
N LEU A 95 3.78 0.01 -9.71
CA LEU A 95 3.34 1.41 -9.78
C LEU A 95 4.50 2.41 -9.90
N GLY A 96 5.70 2.01 -9.51
CA GLY A 96 6.89 2.85 -9.54
C GLY A 96 8.11 2.19 -8.92
N ASN A 97 9.26 2.84 -9.05
CA ASN A 97 10.53 2.38 -8.48
C ASN A 97 11.32 3.58 -7.90
N LYS A 98 12.38 3.30 -7.12
CA LYS A 98 13.30 4.31 -6.54
C LYS A 98 12.59 5.34 -5.65
N CYS A 99 11.76 4.89 -4.71
CA CYS A 99 10.95 5.77 -3.85
C CYS A 99 11.58 6.06 -2.48
N SER A 100 12.88 5.79 -2.25
CA SER A 100 13.51 5.93 -0.95
C SER A 100 14.63 6.95 -0.97
N ALA A 101 14.70 7.79 0.06
CA ALA A 101 15.78 8.72 0.29
C ALA A 101 16.08 8.85 1.79
N LEU A 102 17.36 9.04 2.14
CA LEU A 102 17.76 9.48 3.46
C LEU A 102 17.79 11.02 3.46
N VAL A 103 16.99 11.63 4.32
CA VAL A 103 16.86 13.09 4.43
C VAL A 103 17.55 13.57 5.71
N VAL A 104 18.31 14.64 5.62
CA VAL A 104 19.04 15.27 6.73
C VAL A 104 18.81 16.78 6.74
N LYS A 105 19.00 17.42 7.90
CA LYS A 105 18.97 18.89 7.99
C LYS A 105 20.09 19.51 7.15
N LYS A 106 19.80 20.65 6.55
CA LYS A 106 20.78 21.42 5.79
C LYS A 106 22.00 21.75 6.69
N GLY A 107 23.19 21.46 6.20
CA GLY A 107 24.44 21.69 6.94
C GLY A 107 24.78 20.63 8.00
N GLY A 108 23.94 19.58 8.13
CA GLY A 108 24.16 18.44 9.02
C GLY A 108 25.14 17.40 8.45
N VAL A 109 24.68 16.13 8.47
CA VAL A 109 25.41 14.97 7.95
C VAL A 109 25.74 15.13 6.47
N LYS A 110 26.99 14.86 6.08
CA LYS A 110 27.48 14.98 4.69
C LYS A 110 27.71 13.63 4.03
N SER A 111 27.94 12.58 4.82
CA SER A 111 28.17 11.22 4.37
C SER A 111 27.41 10.22 5.25
N VAL A 112 27.28 8.99 4.79
CA VAL A 112 26.67 7.91 5.58
C VAL A 112 27.50 7.60 6.82
N GLY A 113 28.83 7.72 6.76
CA GLY A 113 29.72 7.54 7.91
C GLY A 113 29.44 8.51 9.06
N ASP A 114 29.00 9.73 8.75
CA ASP A 114 28.68 10.74 9.78
C ASP A 114 27.40 10.40 10.58
N LEU A 115 26.70 9.33 10.22
CA LEU A 115 25.52 8.83 10.92
C LEU A 115 25.85 8.04 12.18
N GLU A 116 27.13 7.74 12.44
CA GLU A 116 27.57 7.10 13.67
C GLU A 116 27.09 7.87 14.90
N GLY A 117 26.45 7.16 15.83
CA GLY A 117 25.87 7.73 17.06
C GLY A 117 24.62 8.58 16.86
N LYS A 118 24.17 8.84 15.62
CA LYS A 118 23.01 9.69 15.33
C LYS A 118 21.69 8.94 15.50
N LYS A 119 20.63 9.71 15.79
CA LYS A 119 19.25 9.21 15.75
C LYS A 119 18.76 9.22 14.30
N ILE A 120 18.23 8.08 13.84
CA ILE A 120 17.70 7.91 12.48
C ILE A 120 16.27 7.41 12.58
N GLY A 121 15.31 8.20 12.09
CA GLY A 121 13.91 7.81 12.02
C GLY A 121 13.68 6.77 10.92
N TYR A 122 12.89 5.73 11.20
CA TYR A 122 12.52 4.70 10.23
C TYR A 122 11.16 4.08 10.52
N VAL A 123 10.55 3.44 9.52
CA VAL A 123 9.32 2.65 9.70
C VAL A 123 9.69 1.16 9.65
N PRO A 124 9.45 0.40 10.72
CA PRO A 124 9.77 -1.02 10.78
C PRO A 124 9.02 -1.87 9.75
N GLY A 125 9.66 -2.95 9.28
CA GLY A 125 9.07 -3.91 8.36
C GLY A 125 8.89 -3.38 6.93
N THR A 126 9.50 -2.25 6.58
CA THR A 126 9.37 -1.65 5.26
C THR A 126 10.65 -1.77 4.43
N MET A 127 10.52 -1.53 3.11
CA MET A 127 11.68 -1.42 2.21
C MET A 127 12.66 -0.35 2.68
N HIS A 128 12.18 0.74 3.29
CA HIS A 128 13.02 1.82 3.80
C HIS A 128 13.93 1.34 4.93
N GLU A 129 13.44 0.48 5.83
CA GLU A 129 14.28 -0.14 6.87
C GLU A 129 15.38 -1.00 6.25
N ILE A 130 15.03 -1.86 5.27
CA ILE A 130 15.99 -2.73 4.60
C ILE A 130 17.09 -1.90 3.95
N LEU A 131 16.72 -0.87 3.20
CA LEU A 131 17.66 0.01 2.52
C LEU A 131 18.53 0.81 3.51
N LEU A 132 17.95 1.29 4.62
CA LEU A 132 18.69 1.99 5.66
C LEU A 132 19.75 1.08 6.28
N ARG A 133 19.37 -0.12 6.71
CA ARG A 133 20.29 -1.10 7.30
C ARG A 133 21.42 -1.47 6.34
N GLU A 134 21.10 -1.75 5.10
CA GLU A 134 22.06 -2.05 4.05
C GLU A 134 23.02 -0.87 3.79
N THR A 135 22.50 0.35 3.75
CA THR A 135 23.29 1.57 3.54
C THR A 135 24.30 1.78 4.68
N LEU A 136 23.87 1.60 5.93
CA LEU A 136 24.76 1.68 7.10
C LEU A 136 25.84 0.59 7.05
N THR A 137 25.44 -0.65 6.79
CA THR A 137 26.37 -1.79 6.68
C THR A 137 27.43 -1.58 5.61
N ARG A 138 27.04 -1.08 4.42
CA ARG A 138 27.99 -0.76 3.34
C ARG A 138 28.96 0.37 3.68
N ALA A 139 28.56 1.26 4.58
CA ALA A 139 29.42 2.31 5.12
C ALA A 139 30.32 1.85 6.29
N GLY A 140 30.27 0.55 6.63
CA GLY A 140 31.06 0.00 7.74
C GLY A 140 30.43 0.19 9.13
N LEU A 141 29.17 0.67 9.20
CA LEU A 141 28.43 0.88 10.44
C LEU A 141 27.52 -0.32 10.74
N ASN A 142 27.50 -0.75 12.00
CA ASN A 142 26.51 -1.72 12.47
C ASN A 142 25.18 -1.01 12.78
N PRO A 143 24.08 -1.32 12.08
CA PRO A 143 22.80 -0.63 12.28
C PRO A 143 22.23 -0.70 13.70
N ASP A 144 22.58 -1.75 14.45
CA ASP A 144 22.03 -2.00 15.80
C ASP A 144 22.93 -1.48 16.93
N LYS A 145 24.18 -1.08 16.60
CA LYS A 145 25.17 -0.62 17.59
C LYS A 145 25.63 0.80 17.35
N ASP A 146 25.91 1.14 16.09
CA ASP A 146 26.60 2.38 15.74
C ASP A 146 25.60 3.48 15.35
N ALA A 147 24.30 3.19 15.23
CA ALA A 147 23.25 4.17 15.00
C ALA A 147 22.09 3.98 15.98
N LYS A 148 21.38 5.07 16.30
CA LYS A 148 20.20 5.03 17.17
C LYS A 148 18.94 5.01 16.28
N LEU A 149 18.47 3.83 15.92
CA LEU A 149 17.25 3.68 15.10
C LEU A 149 16.01 3.98 15.94
N VAL A 150 15.23 4.97 15.50
CA VAL A 150 14.01 5.44 16.17
C VAL A 150 12.80 5.17 15.29
N ARG A 151 11.83 4.42 15.82
CA ARG A 151 10.57 4.16 15.13
C ARG A 151 9.75 5.44 15.01
N ILE A 152 9.43 5.85 13.79
CA ILE A 152 8.63 7.05 13.48
C ILE A 152 7.73 6.71 12.28
N ASP A 153 6.47 7.07 12.35
CA ASP A 153 5.55 6.89 11.22
C ASP A 153 5.91 7.82 10.05
N PHE A 154 5.60 7.40 8.82
CA PHE A 154 6.00 8.10 7.59
C PHE A 154 5.66 9.59 7.59
N PHE A 155 4.47 9.93 8.06
CA PHE A 155 3.97 11.31 8.00
C PHE A 155 4.53 12.21 9.11
N ASP A 156 5.13 11.62 10.14
CA ASP A 156 5.74 12.34 11.27
C ASP A 156 7.24 12.57 11.08
N MET A 157 7.88 11.92 10.10
CA MET A 157 9.31 12.02 9.87
C MET A 157 9.79 13.45 9.59
N GLY A 158 9.01 14.21 8.82
CA GLY A 158 9.34 15.61 8.51
C GLY A 158 9.30 16.52 9.74
N THR A 159 8.37 16.27 10.65
CA THR A 159 8.24 17.03 11.91
C THR A 159 9.29 16.61 12.94
N ALA A 160 9.69 15.33 12.91
CA ALA A 160 10.71 14.79 13.82
C ALA A 160 12.14 15.17 13.43
N LEU A 161 12.37 15.55 12.17
CA LEU A 161 13.66 15.98 11.65
C LEU A 161 14.02 17.38 12.16
#